data_37b0685d033f83767d9058ce60e53b80
#
_entry.id   37b0685d033f83767d9058ce60e53b80
#
_cell.length_a   1.000
_cell.length_b   1.000
_cell.length_c   1.000
_cell.angle_alpha   90.00
_cell.angle_beta   90.00
_cell.angle_gamma   90.00
#
_symmetry.space_group_name_H-M   'P 1'
#
loop_
_entity.id
_entity.type
_entity.pdbx_description
1 polymer ?
#
loop_
_entity_poly.entity_id
_entity_poly.type
_entity_poly.pdbx_seq_one_letter_code
_entity_poly.pdbx_strand_id
1 'polypeptide(L)'
;MSTARGPDRPRLRDDCIFFGVTESIETFAEVRRRQAGAFSREQAMAHGITDRVLQGRCRARQAQRVHTGVYADFTGPLPWETRMWAAWLACGPGAALTGATALRMYGIAGDWDDRIHVAVPHSRRVGRRFGIVISRHRDLSSLVHSSRQPPAVRLEVAVLIAAGAEQDVSKRAAVLFDACRQRRTTPARLLAELASLPVLPGRRVIRRILAEAAEGVQSFLEQAYLRRVERAHGLPRARRQVRATDSDAVVYRDSEYTPYDVIVELDGRAGHADSISRWRDMTRDNAAATTGKVTLRFGYQVVSQPCQAASQVAATLHLHGWPGHPHPCSPTCPLPPVPPLPSSKVGEDLVPNRGQNPPQPG
;
A
#
# COMPACT_ATOMS: atom_id res chain seq x y z
N MET A 1 60.52 23.81 -71.95
CA MET A 1 59.98 22.48 -71.94
C MET A 1 59.76 22.08 -70.51
N SER A 2 58.53 22.26 -70.05
CA SER A 2 58.16 22.00 -68.68
C SER A 2 56.77 21.38 -68.67
N THR A 3 56.67 20.16 -68.20
CA THR A 3 55.43 19.35 -68.09
C THR A 3 54.89 19.50 -66.68
N ALA A 4 53.77 20.21 -66.56
CA ALA A 4 53.02 20.36 -65.30
C ALA A 4 52.29 19.06 -64.96
N ARG A 5 52.52 18.52 -63.75
CA ARG A 5 51.74 17.49 -63.13
C ARG A 5 50.52 18.13 -62.44
N GLY A 6 49.32 17.67 -62.77
CA GLY A 6 48.09 18.07 -62.09
C GLY A 6 47.95 17.42 -60.72
N PRO A 7 47.15 18.00 -59.82
CA PRO A 7 47.04 17.52 -58.46
C PRO A 7 46.21 16.25 -58.33
N ASP A 8 46.71 15.37 -57.46
CA ASP A 8 46.16 14.10 -57.03
C ASP A 8 44.82 14.31 -56.33
N ARG A 9 43.76 13.59 -56.76
CA ARG A 9 42.46 13.56 -56.10
C ARG A 9 42.49 12.55 -54.99
N PRO A 10 42.10 12.87 -53.74
CA PRO A 10 41.97 11.88 -52.69
C PRO A 10 40.79 10.94 -52.98
N ARG A 11 41.05 9.64 -52.95
CA ARG A 11 40.05 8.57 -53.00
C ARG A 11 39.24 8.64 -51.71
N LEU A 12 37.94 8.95 -51.82
CA LEU A 12 36.94 8.76 -50.77
C LEU A 12 36.84 7.26 -50.51
N ARG A 13 37.21 6.86 -49.29
CA ARG A 13 36.90 5.53 -48.77
C ARG A 13 35.43 5.46 -48.46
N ASP A 14 34.66 4.67 -49.16
CA ASP A 14 33.31 4.21 -48.84
C ASP A 14 33.40 3.25 -47.67
N ASP A 15 33.40 3.77 -46.47
CA ASP A 15 33.09 2.99 -45.25
C ASP A 15 31.93 3.65 -44.51
N CYS A 16 30.80 3.83 -45.19
CA CYS A 16 29.50 4.04 -44.52
C CYS A 16 29.01 2.66 -44.04
N ILE A 17 29.42 2.30 -42.82
CA ILE A 17 28.74 1.25 -42.09
C ILE A 17 27.36 1.80 -41.74
N PHE A 18 26.36 1.50 -42.56
CA PHE A 18 24.96 1.65 -42.27
C PHE A 18 24.65 0.69 -41.09
N PHE A 19 24.72 1.20 -39.86
CA PHE A 19 23.97 0.61 -38.76
C PHE A 19 22.50 0.84 -39.05
N GLY A 20 21.93 -0.02 -39.85
CA GLY A 20 20.50 -0.19 -40.05
C GLY A 20 19.89 -0.66 -38.75
N VAL A 21 19.53 0.25 -37.85
CA VAL A 21 18.48 -0.03 -36.88
C VAL A 21 17.20 -0.12 -37.70
N THR A 22 16.89 -1.31 -38.18
CA THR A 22 15.54 -1.65 -38.62
C THR A 22 14.69 -1.59 -37.37
N GLU A 23 14.09 -0.42 -37.06
CA GLU A 23 12.94 -0.36 -36.19
C GLU A 23 11.91 -1.34 -36.78
N SER A 24 11.84 -2.51 -36.21
CA SER A 24 10.83 -3.52 -36.52
C SER A 24 9.48 -2.86 -36.27
N ILE A 25 8.74 -2.57 -37.36
CA ILE A 25 7.41 -1.97 -37.25
C ILE A 25 6.55 -2.95 -36.47
N GLU A 26 6.17 -2.57 -35.25
CA GLU A 26 5.33 -3.41 -34.36
C GLU A 26 4.04 -3.79 -35.10
N THR A 27 3.74 -5.06 -35.19
CA THR A 27 2.52 -5.57 -35.83
C THR A 27 1.29 -5.25 -34.98
N PHE A 28 0.11 -5.18 -35.58
CA PHE A 28 -1.13 -4.97 -34.82
C PHE A 28 -1.39 -6.09 -33.80
N ALA A 29 -0.93 -7.30 -34.05
CA ALA A 29 -1.04 -8.40 -33.10
C ALA A 29 -0.14 -8.18 -31.85
N GLU A 30 1.04 -7.64 -32.06
CA GLU A 30 1.97 -7.28 -30.95
C GLU A 30 1.42 -6.13 -30.14
N VAL A 31 0.89 -5.07 -30.76
CA VAL A 31 0.20 -3.97 -30.09
C VAL A 31 -0.88 -4.51 -29.16
N ARG A 32 -1.79 -5.34 -29.67
CA ARG A 32 -2.89 -5.91 -28.89
C ARG A 32 -2.40 -6.78 -27.74
N ARG A 33 -1.40 -7.62 -27.99
CA ARG A 33 -0.80 -8.49 -26.97
C ARG A 33 -0.20 -7.68 -25.84
N ARG A 34 0.59 -6.66 -26.16
CA ARG A 34 1.20 -5.74 -25.19
C ARG A 34 0.17 -4.97 -24.38
N GLN A 35 -0.97 -4.63 -25.00
CA GLN A 35 -2.05 -3.85 -24.41
C GLN A 35 -3.18 -4.72 -23.82
N ALA A 36 -2.92 -5.98 -23.51
CA ALA A 36 -3.89 -6.92 -22.95
C ALA A 36 -5.21 -6.94 -23.73
N GLY A 37 -5.13 -6.94 -25.08
CA GLY A 37 -6.27 -6.94 -25.99
C GLY A 37 -6.90 -5.57 -26.26
N ALA A 38 -6.58 -4.53 -25.50
CA ALA A 38 -7.08 -3.18 -25.73
C ALA A 38 -6.35 -2.50 -26.89
N PHE A 39 -7.07 -1.70 -27.67
CA PHE A 39 -6.48 -0.88 -28.74
C PHE A 39 -7.35 0.33 -29.06
N SER A 40 -6.72 1.39 -29.59
CA SER A 40 -7.46 2.55 -30.07
C SER A 40 -7.87 2.40 -31.53
N ARG A 41 -8.89 3.18 -31.92
CA ARG A 41 -9.30 3.31 -33.32
C ARG A 41 -8.12 3.78 -34.20
N GLU A 42 -7.34 4.72 -33.71
CA GLU A 42 -6.15 5.25 -34.41
C GLU A 42 -5.10 4.16 -34.65
N GLN A 43 -4.79 3.34 -33.65
CA GLN A 43 -3.89 2.20 -33.78
C GLN A 43 -4.41 1.18 -34.83
N ALA A 44 -5.71 0.87 -34.81
CA ALA A 44 -6.30 -0.03 -35.79
C ALA A 44 -6.16 0.52 -37.21
N MET A 45 -6.45 1.81 -37.39
CA MET A 45 -6.35 2.49 -38.70
C MET A 45 -4.89 2.54 -39.20
N ALA A 46 -3.93 2.81 -38.33
CA ALA A 46 -2.51 2.80 -38.68
C ALA A 46 -2.05 1.43 -39.23
N HIS A 47 -2.77 0.36 -38.87
CA HIS A 47 -2.53 -1.01 -39.37
C HIS A 47 -3.54 -1.45 -40.45
N GLY A 48 -4.21 -0.51 -41.14
CA GLY A 48 -5.10 -0.79 -42.27
C GLY A 48 -6.49 -1.33 -41.89
N ILE A 49 -6.85 -1.34 -40.60
CA ILE A 49 -8.18 -1.79 -40.14
C ILE A 49 -9.16 -0.61 -40.16
N THR A 50 -10.05 -0.62 -41.10
CA THR A 50 -11.03 0.46 -41.30
C THR A 50 -12.17 0.41 -40.28
N ASP A 51 -12.92 1.53 -40.13
CA ASP A 51 -14.10 1.59 -39.26
C ASP A 51 -15.14 0.53 -39.63
N ARG A 52 -15.32 0.25 -40.93
CA ARG A 52 -16.25 -0.78 -41.43
C ARG A 52 -15.85 -2.16 -40.86
N VAL A 53 -14.56 -2.48 -40.89
CA VAL A 53 -14.02 -3.74 -40.33
C VAL A 53 -14.20 -3.79 -38.83
N LEU A 54 -13.91 -2.70 -38.09
CA LEU A 54 -14.12 -2.62 -36.64
C LEU A 54 -15.59 -2.83 -36.27
N GLN A 55 -16.51 -2.15 -36.96
CA GLN A 55 -17.94 -2.32 -36.74
C GLN A 55 -18.41 -3.75 -37.06
N GLY A 56 -17.87 -4.35 -38.12
CA GLY A 56 -18.14 -5.75 -38.48
C GLY A 56 -17.73 -6.71 -37.38
N ARG A 57 -16.50 -6.55 -36.84
CA ARG A 57 -15.99 -7.36 -35.71
C ARG A 57 -16.84 -7.19 -34.46
N CYS A 58 -17.28 -5.98 -34.14
CA CYS A 58 -18.16 -5.74 -32.99
C CYS A 58 -19.53 -6.42 -33.18
N ARG A 59 -20.13 -6.36 -34.37
CA ARG A 59 -21.41 -7.06 -34.67
C ARG A 59 -21.23 -8.58 -34.58
N ALA A 60 -20.12 -9.11 -35.10
CA ALA A 60 -19.78 -10.53 -35.05
C ALA A 60 -19.31 -11.00 -33.64
N ARG A 61 -19.34 -10.15 -32.61
CA ARG A 61 -18.87 -10.43 -31.26
C ARG A 61 -17.43 -10.92 -31.19
N GLN A 62 -16.59 -10.47 -32.11
CA GLN A 62 -15.13 -10.72 -32.10
C GLN A 62 -14.35 -9.59 -31.45
N ALA A 63 -15.00 -8.47 -31.20
CA ALA A 63 -14.46 -7.34 -30.47
C ALA A 63 -15.59 -6.63 -29.73
N GLN A 64 -15.24 -5.82 -28.72
CA GLN A 64 -16.20 -4.96 -28.02
C GLN A 64 -15.66 -3.55 -27.89
N ARG A 65 -16.55 -2.56 -27.91
CA ARG A 65 -16.23 -1.17 -27.65
C ARG A 65 -16.19 -0.94 -26.13
N VAL A 66 -15.03 -0.55 -25.60
CA VAL A 66 -14.83 -0.28 -24.18
C VAL A 66 -15.12 1.19 -23.86
N HIS A 67 -14.51 2.10 -24.63
CA HIS A 67 -14.76 3.54 -24.56
C HIS A 67 -14.94 4.11 -25.97
N THR A 68 -15.30 5.37 -26.10
CA THR A 68 -15.34 6.04 -27.40
C THR A 68 -13.97 6.00 -28.05
N GLY A 69 -13.87 5.35 -29.21
CA GLY A 69 -12.63 5.19 -29.96
C GLY A 69 -11.66 4.15 -29.37
N VAL A 70 -12.07 3.34 -28.38
CA VAL A 70 -11.24 2.29 -27.77
C VAL A 70 -12.01 0.97 -27.71
N TYR A 71 -11.35 -0.10 -28.08
CA TYR A 71 -11.91 -1.43 -28.26
C TYR A 71 -11.07 -2.47 -27.52
N ALA A 72 -11.67 -3.64 -27.27
CA ALA A 72 -10.99 -4.88 -26.91
C ALA A 72 -11.22 -5.93 -28.00
N ASP A 73 -10.22 -6.77 -28.29
CA ASP A 73 -10.22 -7.80 -29.33
C ASP A 73 -10.90 -9.12 -28.92
N PHE A 74 -11.69 -9.06 -27.88
CA PHE A 74 -12.53 -10.15 -27.36
C PHE A 74 -13.82 -9.57 -26.77
N THR A 75 -14.75 -10.44 -26.38
CA THR A 75 -16.03 -10.07 -25.74
C THR A 75 -16.13 -10.71 -24.36
N GLY A 76 -16.99 -10.15 -23.51
CA GLY A 76 -17.18 -10.60 -22.14
C GLY A 76 -16.59 -9.66 -21.09
N PRO A 77 -16.44 -10.11 -19.82
CA PRO A 77 -15.87 -9.29 -18.75
C PRO A 77 -14.45 -8.86 -19.08
N LEU A 78 -14.15 -7.59 -18.84
CA LEU A 78 -12.83 -7.02 -19.10
C LEU A 78 -11.90 -7.26 -17.91
N PRO A 79 -10.77 -7.97 -18.09
CA PRO A 79 -9.72 -8.06 -17.10
C PRO A 79 -9.21 -6.67 -16.67
N TRP A 80 -8.62 -6.58 -15.48
CA TRP A 80 -8.12 -5.31 -14.97
C TRP A 80 -7.09 -4.66 -15.90
N GLU A 81 -6.17 -5.46 -16.44
CA GLU A 81 -5.13 -5.02 -17.36
C GLU A 81 -5.72 -4.41 -18.64
N THR A 82 -6.76 -5.04 -19.20
CA THR A 82 -7.47 -4.52 -20.38
C THR A 82 -8.16 -3.21 -20.05
N ARG A 83 -8.83 -3.10 -18.90
CA ARG A 83 -9.48 -1.86 -18.45
C ARG A 83 -8.47 -0.73 -18.23
N MET A 84 -7.33 -1.05 -17.65
CA MET A 84 -6.21 -0.12 -17.41
C MET A 84 -5.70 0.46 -18.75
N TRP A 85 -5.38 -0.39 -19.71
CA TRP A 85 -4.94 0.04 -21.03
C TRP A 85 -6.01 0.83 -21.78
N ALA A 86 -7.26 0.35 -21.74
CA ALA A 86 -8.39 1.03 -22.39
C ALA A 86 -8.62 2.42 -21.80
N ALA A 87 -8.52 2.58 -20.48
CA ALA A 87 -8.66 3.87 -19.82
C ALA A 87 -7.55 4.84 -20.23
N TRP A 88 -6.29 4.37 -20.26
CA TRP A 88 -5.16 5.18 -20.72
C TRP A 88 -5.33 5.62 -22.17
N LEU A 89 -5.66 4.70 -23.08
CA LEU A 89 -5.94 5.00 -24.51
C LEU A 89 -7.08 6.00 -24.66
N ALA A 90 -8.14 5.85 -23.87
CA ALA A 90 -9.30 6.74 -23.90
C ALA A 90 -8.98 8.17 -23.43
N CYS A 91 -8.00 8.33 -22.56
CA CYS A 91 -7.50 9.64 -22.12
C CYS A 91 -6.53 10.26 -23.13
N GLY A 92 -5.88 9.44 -23.97
CA GLY A 92 -5.07 9.85 -25.13
C GLY A 92 -3.67 10.39 -24.77
N PRO A 93 -2.97 11.02 -25.72
CA PRO A 93 -1.58 11.41 -25.58
C PRO A 93 -1.29 12.25 -24.33
N GLY A 94 -0.16 11.98 -23.68
CA GLY A 94 0.28 12.66 -22.47
C GLY A 94 -0.43 12.21 -21.19
N ALA A 95 -1.39 11.25 -21.27
CA ALA A 95 -1.99 10.66 -20.10
C ALA A 95 -1.02 9.71 -19.39
N ALA A 96 -1.17 9.56 -18.06
CA ALA A 96 -0.43 8.60 -17.26
C ALA A 96 -1.32 7.98 -16.17
N LEU A 97 -1.09 6.73 -15.82
CA LEU A 97 -1.76 6.11 -14.69
C LEU A 97 -1.27 6.75 -13.38
N THR A 98 -2.17 6.88 -12.40
CA THR A 98 -1.88 7.59 -11.15
C THR A 98 -2.58 6.95 -9.96
N GLY A 99 -2.28 7.41 -8.74
CA GLY A 99 -2.94 7.00 -7.50
C GLY A 99 -3.05 5.49 -7.36
N ALA A 100 -4.21 5.00 -6.96
CA ALA A 100 -4.49 3.58 -6.71
C ALA A 100 -4.14 2.67 -7.90
N THR A 101 -4.44 3.09 -9.12
CA THR A 101 -4.11 2.30 -10.32
C THR A 101 -2.62 2.14 -10.53
N ALA A 102 -1.85 3.23 -10.37
CA ALA A 102 -0.39 3.16 -10.45
C ALA A 102 0.19 2.29 -9.33
N LEU A 103 -0.34 2.38 -8.10
CA LEU A 103 0.08 1.53 -6.99
C LEU A 103 -0.15 0.05 -7.29
N ARG A 104 -1.33 -0.31 -7.80
CA ARG A 104 -1.63 -1.68 -8.23
C ARG A 104 -0.67 -2.15 -9.33
N MET A 105 -0.38 -1.30 -10.32
CA MET A 105 0.61 -1.59 -11.38
C MET A 105 2.03 -1.78 -10.83
N TYR A 106 2.38 -1.08 -9.75
CA TYR A 106 3.65 -1.27 -9.03
C TYR A 106 3.64 -2.50 -8.12
N GLY A 107 2.53 -3.24 -8.02
CA GLY A 107 2.40 -4.41 -7.16
C GLY A 107 2.29 -4.05 -5.67
N ILE A 108 1.85 -2.84 -5.34
CA ILE A 108 1.53 -2.47 -3.96
C ILE A 108 0.18 -3.09 -3.61
N ALA A 109 0.20 -4.01 -2.65
CA ALA A 109 -1.03 -4.60 -2.12
C ALA A 109 -1.81 -3.54 -1.32
N GLY A 110 -3.14 -3.52 -1.49
CA GLY A 110 -4.04 -2.60 -0.80
C GLY A 110 -5.49 -2.84 -1.23
N ASP A 111 -6.42 -2.29 -0.45
CA ASP A 111 -7.84 -2.27 -0.79
C ASP A 111 -8.11 -1.09 -1.75
N TRP A 112 -7.80 -1.30 -3.02
CA TRP A 112 -7.96 -0.29 -4.06
C TRP A 112 -9.34 -0.40 -4.70
N ASP A 113 -9.95 0.76 -4.96
CA ASP A 113 -11.22 0.79 -5.69
C ASP A 113 -11.04 0.20 -7.12
N ASP A 114 -12.14 -0.23 -7.73
CA ASP A 114 -12.12 -0.91 -9.03
C ASP A 114 -12.02 0.08 -10.22
N ARG A 115 -12.02 1.38 -9.94
CA ARG A 115 -11.90 2.43 -10.96
C ARG A 115 -10.46 2.60 -11.41
N ILE A 116 -10.29 3.02 -12.64
CA ILE A 116 -8.97 3.31 -13.20
C ILE A 116 -8.65 4.80 -13.05
N HIS A 117 -7.58 5.10 -12.33
CA HIS A 117 -7.13 6.47 -12.05
C HIS A 117 -6.11 6.93 -13.10
N VAL A 118 -6.44 7.97 -13.84
CA VAL A 118 -5.62 8.52 -14.93
C VAL A 118 -5.38 10.00 -14.68
N ALA A 119 -4.12 10.40 -14.75
CA ALA A 119 -3.70 11.79 -14.78
C ALA A 119 -3.58 12.27 -16.23
N VAL A 120 -4.01 13.50 -16.50
CA VAL A 120 -3.85 14.14 -17.80
C VAL A 120 -3.22 15.52 -17.65
N PRO A 121 -2.51 16.07 -18.67
CA PRO A 121 -2.02 17.42 -18.64
C PRO A 121 -3.15 18.44 -18.39
N HIS A 122 -2.87 19.49 -17.65
CA HIS A 122 -3.89 20.49 -17.27
C HIS A 122 -4.58 21.14 -18.48
N SER A 123 -3.84 21.33 -19.57
CA SER A 123 -4.37 21.87 -20.84
C SER A 123 -5.35 20.94 -21.54
N ARG A 124 -5.33 19.65 -21.20
CA ARG A 124 -6.14 18.65 -21.88
C ARG A 124 -7.54 18.56 -21.29
N ARG A 125 -8.54 18.68 -22.14
CA ARG A 125 -9.95 18.50 -21.77
C ARG A 125 -10.39 17.08 -22.13
N VAL A 126 -10.52 16.21 -21.11
CA VAL A 126 -11.07 14.86 -21.26
C VAL A 126 -12.41 14.84 -20.53
N GLY A 127 -13.47 14.41 -21.24
CA GLY A 127 -14.81 14.26 -20.66
C GLY A 127 -14.87 13.11 -19.64
N ARG A 128 -15.89 13.14 -18.77
CA ARG A 128 -16.15 12.04 -17.81
C ARG A 128 -16.36 10.74 -18.56
N ARG A 129 -15.80 9.66 -18.04
CA ARG A 129 -15.93 8.31 -18.59
C ARG A 129 -16.28 7.34 -17.47
N PHE A 130 -17.15 6.40 -17.76
CA PHE A 130 -17.52 5.36 -16.77
C PHE A 130 -16.29 4.55 -16.35
N GLY A 131 -16.15 4.32 -15.06
CA GLY A 131 -15.03 3.53 -14.50
C GLY A 131 -13.65 4.24 -14.49
N ILE A 132 -13.55 5.51 -14.93
CA ILE A 132 -12.30 6.27 -14.96
C ILE A 132 -12.39 7.48 -14.03
N VAL A 133 -11.40 7.63 -13.15
CA VAL A 133 -11.16 8.83 -12.34
C VAL A 133 -10.07 9.66 -13.01
N ILE A 134 -10.40 10.87 -13.45
CA ILE A 134 -9.49 11.74 -14.18
C ILE A 134 -9.02 12.87 -13.27
N SER A 135 -7.70 13.01 -13.10
CA SER A 135 -7.05 14.15 -12.46
C SER A 135 -6.24 14.98 -13.45
N ARG A 136 -6.07 16.28 -13.19
CA ARG A 136 -5.31 17.20 -14.06
C ARG A 136 -4.11 17.73 -13.33
N HIS A 137 -2.94 17.64 -13.97
CA HIS A 137 -1.69 18.12 -13.42
C HIS A 137 -1.01 19.11 -14.39
N ARG A 138 -0.47 20.19 -13.85
CA ARG A 138 0.19 21.23 -14.69
C ARG A 138 1.48 20.71 -15.32
N ASP A 139 2.27 20.02 -14.55
CA ASP A 139 3.56 19.45 -14.97
C ASP A 139 3.53 17.92 -14.82
N LEU A 140 2.62 17.26 -15.56
CA LEU A 140 2.49 15.82 -15.49
C LEU A 140 3.75 15.11 -16.01
N SER A 141 4.40 15.64 -17.02
CA SER A 141 5.58 15.02 -17.64
C SER A 141 6.72 14.81 -16.65
N SER A 142 6.94 15.75 -15.73
CA SER A 142 7.96 15.64 -14.68
C SER A 142 7.64 14.56 -13.62
N LEU A 143 6.39 14.13 -13.53
CA LEU A 143 5.92 13.14 -12.56
C LEU A 143 5.92 11.70 -13.10
N VAL A 144 6.02 11.53 -14.42
CA VAL A 144 5.91 10.23 -15.10
C VAL A 144 7.21 9.45 -15.04
N HIS A 145 7.10 8.14 -14.88
CA HIS A 145 8.23 7.22 -15.00
C HIS A 145 8.52 6.93 -16.48
N SER A 146 9.75 7.15 -16.92
CA SER A 146 10.15 7.14 -18.33
C SER A 146 9.95 5.80 -19.06
N SER A 147 10.06 4.66 -18.36
CA SER A 147 10.05 3.31 -18.97
C SER A 147 8.79 2.48 -18.68
N ARG A 148 7.76 3.06 -18.04
CA ARG A 148 6.54 2.30 -17.75
C ARG A 148 5.56 2.31 -18.92
N GLN A 149 4.95 1.16 -19.20
CA GLN A 149 3.90 1.01 -20.22
C GLN A 149 2.69 0.27 -19.62
N PRO A 150 1.49 0.86 -19.69
CA PRO A 150 1.27 2.25 -20.10
C PRO A 150 1.99 3.24 -19.17
N PRO A 151 2.23 4.49 -19.63
CA PRO A 151 2.85 5.50 -18.79
C PRO A 151 2.16 5.65 -17.45
N ALA A 152 2.95 5.69 -16.37
CA ALA A 152 2.47 5.87 -15.01
C ALA A 152 3.34 6.89 -14.28
N VAL A 153 2.76 7.58 -13.30
CA VAL A 153 3.55 8.45 -12.41
C VAL A 153 4.55 7.62 -11.60
N ARG A 154 5.66 8.22 -11.16
CA ARG A 154 6.63 7.53 -10.30
C ARG A 154 5.97 6.98 -9.04
N LEU A 155 6.56 5.94 -8.46
CA LEU A 155 5.99 5.23 -7.32
C LEU A 155 5.68 6.17 -6.14
N GLU A 156 6.64 7.00 -5.75
CA GLU A 156 6.48 7.94 -4.63
C GLU A 156 5.35 8.94 -4.90
N VAL A 157 5.25 9.43 -6.13
CA VAL A 157 4.15 10.30 -6.57
C VAL A 157 2.80 9.58 -6.47
N ALA A 158 2.73 8.31 -6.91
CA ALA A 158 1.51 7.51 -6.83
C ALA A 158 1.05 7.31 -5.38
N VAL A 159 1.99 7.00 -4.47
CA VAL A 159 1.74 6.85 -3.03
C VAL A 159 1.20 8.15 -2.44
N LEU A 160 1.84 9.28 -2.74
CA LEU A 160 1.44 10.59 -2.22
C LEU A 160 0.05 11.01 -2.73
N ILE A 161 -0.24 10.79 -4.02
CA ILE A 161 -1.55 11.09 -4.61
C ILE A 161 -2.63 10.20 -3.99
N ALA A 162 -2.39 8.90 -3.84
CA ALA A 162 -3.34 7.99 -3.21
C ALA A 162 -3.59 8.38 -1.74
N ALA A 163 -2.55 8.67 -0.97
CA ALA A 163 -2.68 9.16 0.40
C ALA A 163 -3.42 10.50 0.48
N GLY A 164 -3.21 11.38 -0.51
CA GLY A 164 -3.90 12.67 -0.61
C GLY A 164 -5.40 12.51 -0.88
N ALA A 165 -5.83 11.47 -1.56
CA ALA A 165 -7.24 11.18 -1.85
C ALA A 165 -8.01 10.72 -0.61
N GLU A 166 -7.33 10.16 0.40
CA GLU A 166 -7.94 9.72 1.64
C GLU A 166 -8.36 10.91 2.51
N GLN A 167 -9.60 10.89 3.03
CA GLN A 167 -10.08 11.92 3.96
C GLN A 167 -9.69 11.62 5.41
N ASP A 168 -9.69 10.35 5.78
CA ASP A 168 -9.32 9.88 7.11
C ASP A 168 -7.80 9.86 7.29
N VAL A 169 -7.31 10.40 8.42
CA VAL A 169 -5.88 10.50 8.71
C VAL A 169 -5.23 9.13 8.87
N SER A 170 -5.96 8.15 9.44
CA SER A 170 -5.44 6.80 9.63
C SER A 170 -5.31 6.05 8.31
N LYS A 171 -6.31 6.16 7.42
CA LYS A 171 -6.25 5.61 6.07
C LYS A 171 -5.13 6.25 5.24
N ARG A 172 -4.97 7.58 5.36
CA ARG A 172 -3.87 8.30 4.73
C ARG A 172 -2.51 7.80 5.19
N ALA A 173 -2.33 7.62 6.49
CA ALA A 173 -1.12 7.04 7.05
C ALA A 173 -0.93 5.57 6.61
N ALA A 174 -2.01 4.78 6.54
CA ALA A 174 -1.96 3.42 6.04
C ALA A 174 -1.37 3.34 4.63
N VAL A 175 -1.86 4.15 3.69
CA VAL A 175 -1.33 4.18 2.31
C VAL A 175 0.16 4.51 2.28
N LEU A 176 0.62 5.51 3.07
CA LEU A 176 2.03 5.90 3.14
C LEU A 176 2.91 4.76 3.66
N PHE A 177 2.48 4.13 4.74
CA PHE A 177 3.30 3.13 5.41
C PHE A 177 3.18 1.73 4.80
N ASP A 178 2.09 1.38 4.13
CA ASP A 178 1.97 0.11 3.42
C ASP A 178 2.99 0.01 2.28
N ALA A 179 3.24 1.09 1.55
CA ALA A 179 4.30 1.15 0.55
C ALA A 179 5.70 0.99 1.19
N CYS A 180 5.92 1.59 2.37
CA CYS A 180 7.17 1.44 3.12
C CYS A 180 7.32 0.03 3.68
N ARG A 181 6.27 -0.54 4.27
CA ARG A 181 6.23 -1.91 4.80
C ARG A 181 6.53 -2.94 3.72
N GLN A 182 6.04 -2.73 2.51
CA GLN A 182 6.34 -3.57 1.35
C GLN A 182 7.73 -3.29 0.75
N ARG A 183 8.57 -2.49 1.41
CA ARG A 183 9.94 -2.14 0.99
C ARG A 183 10.04 -1.52 -0.40
N ARG A 184 9.01 -0.87 -0.85
CA ARG A 184 8.98 -0.25 -2.17
C ARG A 184 9.49 1.19 -2.14
N THR A 185 9.41 1.85 -0.97
CA THR A 185 9.91 3.20 -0.72
C THR A 185 10.24 3.40 0.75
N THR A 186 10.64 4.61 1.15
CA THR A 186 10.92 5.00 2.54
C THR A 186 10.24 6.32 2.89
N PRO A 187 9.98 6.61 4.19
CA PRO A 187 9.41 7.91 4.59
C PRO A 187 10.25 9.11 4.10
N ALA A 188 11.58 8.99 4.13
CA ALA A 188 12.49 10.03 3.65
C ALA A 188 12.35 10.28 2.14
N ARG A 189 12.23 9.23 1.31
CA ARG A 189 12.00 9.36 -0.13
C ARG A 189 10.66 9.99 -0.44
N LEU A 190 9.60 9.58 0.28
CA LEU A 190 8.26 10.17 0.13
C LEU A 190 8.27 11.66 0.54
N LEU A 191 8.99 12.00 1.62
CA LEU A 191 9.11 13.38 2.07
C LEU A 191 9.85 14.26 1.05
N ALA A 192 10.93 13.74 0.45
CA ALA A 192 11.66 14.42 -0.62
C ALA A 192 10.79 14.61 -1.86
N GLU A 193 10.06 13.57 -2.29
CA GLU A 193 9.18 13.65 -3.46
C GLU A 193 7.97 14.57 -3.26
N LEU A 194 7.55 14.81 -2.01
CA LEU A 194 6.45 15.73 -1.69
C LEU A 194 6.69 17.15 -2.23
N ALA A 195 7.95 17.54 -2.48
CA ALA A 195 8.29 18.83 -3.08
C ALA A 195 7.74 18.96 -4.51
N SER A 196 7.69 17.87 -5.29
CA SER A 196 7.16 17.85 -6.67
C SER A 196 5.63 18.01 -6.74
N LEU A 197 4.93 17.94 -5.59
CA LEU A 197 3.47 18.02 -5.48
C LEU A 197 3.06 19.22 -4.61
N PRO A 198 3.20 20.46 -5.10
CA PRO A 198 2.87 21.66 -4.32
C PRO A 198 1.38 21.73 -3.96
N VAL A 199 0.51 21.22 -4.85
CA VAL A 199 -0.93 21.14 -4.65
C VAL A 199 -1.33 19.68 -4.44
N LEU A 200 -1.41 19.27 -3.17
CA LEU A 200 -1.82 17.93 -2.78
C LEU A 200 -2.79 18.02 -1.60
N PRO A 201 -3.99 17.41 -1.68
CA PRO A 201 -4.91 17.36 -0.55
C PRO A 201 -4.24 16.74 0.68
N GLY A 202 -4.44 17.37 1.85
CA GLY A 202 -3.83 16.88 3.10
C GLY A 202 -2.31 16.98 3.19
N ARG A 203 -1.65 17.75 2.31
CA ARG A 203 -0.18 17.89 2.23
C ARG A 203 0.48 18.20 3.58
N ARG A 204 -0.13 19.06 4.40
CA ARG A 204 0.42 19.40 5.74
C ARG A 204 0.43 18.19 6.67
N VAL A 205 -0.63 17.41 6.65
CA VAL A 205 -0.76 16.18 7.47
C VAL A 205 0.22 15.11 6.98
N ILE A 206 0.30 14.91 5.66
CA ILE A 206 1.25 13.97 5.04
C ILE A 206 2.69 14.34 5.42
N ARG A 207 3.06 15.63 5.27
CA ARG A 207 4.42 16.09 5.64
C ARG A 207 4.73 15.79 7.10
N ARG A 208 3.80 16.09 8.03
CA ARG A 208 3.99 15.82 9.46
C ARG A 208 4.21 14.34 9.73
N ILE A 209 3.36 13.47 9.18
CA ILE A 209 3.47 12.01 9.34
C ILE A 209 4.83 11.51 8.82
N LEU A 210 5.24 11.97 7.65
CA LEU A 210 6.49 11.54 7.02
C LEU A 210 7.73 12.10 7.73
N ALA A 211 7.69 13.34 8.23
CA ALA A 211 8.78 13.94 8.99
C ALA A 211 8.99 13.21 10.31
N GLU A 212 7.92 13.00 11.08
CA GLU A 212 7.96 12.22 12.32
C GLU A 212 8.52 10.80 12.09
N ALA A 213 8.14 10.15 10.98
CA ALA A 213 8.63 8.83 10.62
C ALA A 213 10.09 8.83 10.11
N ALA A 214 10.55 9.89 9.50
CA ALA A 214 11.92 10.01 8.99
C ALA A 214 12.94 10.33 10.10
N GLU A 215 12.53 11.08 11.13
CA GLU A 215 13.38 11.45 12.27
C GLU A 215 13.60 10.29 13.25
N GLY A 216 12.66 9.36 13.36
CA GLY A 216 12.80 8.19 14.23
C GLY A 216 11.62 7.24 14.12
N VAL A 217 11.73 6.25 13.24
CA VAL A 217 10.68 5.23 13.02
C VAL A 217 10.26 4.57 14.35
N GLN A 218 11.20 4.30 15.22
CA GLN A 218 10.98 3.69 16.55
C GLN A 218 10.07 4.57 17.41
N SER A 219 10.47 5.83 17.62
CA SER A 219 9.71 6.79 18.45
C SER A 219 8.32 7.08 17.86
N PHE A 220 8.20 7.14 16.54
CA PHE A 220 6.92 7.30 15.87
C PHE A 220 5.98 6.11 16.12
N LEU A 221 6.48 4.88 16.02
CA LEU A 221 5.69 3.68 16.28
C LEU A 221 5.28 3.57 17.75
N GLU A 222 6.18 3.89 18.68
CA GLU A 222 5.88 3.94 20.12
C GLU A 222 4.74 4.95 20.42
N GLN A 223 4.81 6.14 19.83
CA GLN A 223 3.80 7.15 20.02
C GLN A 223 2.47 6.78 19.35
N ALA A 224 2.51 6.16 18.16
CA ALA A 224 1.33 5.65 17.47
C ALA A 224 0.66 4.53 18.28
N TYR A 225 1.42 3.59 18.80
CA TYR A 225 0.93 2.52 19.66
C TYR A 225 0.24 3.10 20.91
N LEU A 226 0.93 3.99 21.63
CA LEU A 226 0.38 4.62 22.83
C LEU A 226 -0.98 5.31 22.57
N ARG A 227 -1.06 6.10 21.50
CA ARG A 227 -2.25 6.92 21.23
C ARG A 227 -3.38 6.14 20.56
N ARG A 228 -3.05 5.30 19.56
CA ARG A 228 -4.03 4.67 18.67
C ARG A 228 -4.40 3.25 19.07
N VAL A 229 -3.53 2.56 19.83
CA VAL A 229 -3.78 1.19 20.28
C VAL A 229 -4.12 1.19 21.77
N GLU A 230 -3.19 1.56 22.62
CA GLU A 230 -3.36 1.46 24.06
C GLU A 230 -4.47 2.39 24.60
N ARG A 231 -4.33 3.71 24.40
CA ARG A 231 -5.29 4.69 24.95
C ARG A 231 -6.63 4.68 24.23
N ALA A 232 -6.61 4.58 22.90
CA ALA A 232 -7.84 4.64 22.11
C ALA A 232 -8.77 3.45 22.37
N HIS A 233 -8.25 2.34 22.85
CA HIS A 233 -9.04 1.13 23.11
C HIS A 233 -9.09 0.74 24.60
N GLY A 234 -8.59 1.61 25.51
CA GLY A 234 -8.68 1.36 26.94
C GLY A 234 -7.87 0.16 27.44
N LEU A 235 -6.81 -0.19 26.74
CA LEU A 235 -5.89 -1.23 27.21
C LEU A 235 -5.18 -0.78 28.50
N PRO A 236 -4.71 -1.68 29.36
CA PRO A 236 -3.95 -1.31 30.54
C PRO A 236 -2.71 -0.52 30.17
N ARG A 237 -2.21 0.30 31.09
CA ARG A 237 -1.02 1.10 30.86
C ARG A 237 0.24 0.23 30.91
N ALA A 238 0.94 0.10 29.80
CA ALA A 238 2.22 -0.58 29.73
C ALA A 238 3.34 0.26 30.36
N ARG A 239 4.33 -0.40 30.94
CA ARG A 239 5.63 0.20 31.28
C ARG A 239 6.44 0.33 30.00
N ARG A 240 7.09 1.49 29.81
CA ARG A 240 7.79 1.82 28.58
C ARG A 240 9.29 1.76 28.77
N GLN A 241 10.02 1.38 27.71
CA GLN A 241 11.48 1.34 27.68
C GLN A 241 12.07 0.61 28.89
N VAL A 242 11.50 -0.56 29.19
CA VAL A 242 11.96 -1.36 30.36
C VAL A 242 13.27 -2.02 30.04
N ARG A 243 14.30 -1.66 30.83
CA ARG A 243 15.58 -2.35 30.77
C ARG A 243 15.42 -3.77 31.34
N ALA A 244 15.65 -4.76 30.52
CA ALA A 244 15.66 -6.17 30.92
C ALA A 244 17.04 -6.76 30.66
N THR A 245 17.46 -7.72 31.48
CA THR A 245 18.66 -8.52 31.22
C THR A 245 18.18 -9.87 30.73
N ASP A 246 18.51 -10.20 29.50
CA ASP A 246 18.14 -11.47 28.88
C ASP A 246 19.46 -12.17 28.46
N SER A 247 19.74 -13.36 29.04
CA SER A 247 20.94 -14.16 28.77
C SER A 247 22.23 -13.32 28.59
N ASP A 248 22.59 -12.53 29.62
CA ASP A 248 23.78 -11.65 29.69
C ASP A 248 23.77 -10.39 28.80
N ALA A 249 22.71 -10.13 28.01
CA ALA A 249 22.56 -8.91 27.23
C ALA A 249 21.54 -7.96 27.85
N VAL A 250 21.85 -6.66 27.87
CA VAL A 250 20.88 -5.62 28.23
C VAL A 250 19.95 -5.41 27.03
N VAL A 251 18.66 -5.67 27.22
CA VAL A 251 17.59 -5.48 26.20
C VAL A 251 16.64 -4.41 26.70
N TYR A 252 16.20 -3.53 25.80
CA TYR A 252 15.15 -2.55 26.06
C TYR A 252 13.87 -3.03 25.43
N ARG A 253 12.79 -3.15 26.24
CA ARG A 253 11.44 -3.52 25.79
C ARG A 253 10.63 -2.25 25.57
N ASP A 254 10.01 -2.11 24.42
CA ASP A 254 9.28 -0.89 24.05
C ASP A 254 8.06 -0.66 24.94
N SER A 255 7.29 -1.72 25.20
CA SER A 255 6.12 -1.69 26.09
C SER A 255 5.97 -3.04 26.79
N GLU A 256 5.88 -3.07 28.12
CA GLU A 256 5.68 -4.28 28.91
C GLU A 256 4.45 -4.13 29.82
N TYR A 257 3.54 -5.07 29.71
CA TYR A 257 2.39 -5.23 30.60
C TYR A 257 2.78 -6.19 31.73
N THR A 258 3.58 -5.67 32.66
CA THR A 258 4.21 -6.46 33.73
C THR A 258 3.25 -7.36 34.53
N PRO A 259 2.01 -6.93 34.88
CA PRO A 259 1.09 -7.79 35.62
C PRO A 259 0.60 -9.01 34.83
N TYR A 260 0.79 -9.02 33.51
CA TYR A 260 0.24 -10.01 32.60
C TYR A 260 1.32 -10.76 31.80
N ASP A 261 2.60 -10.48 32.05
CA ASP A 261 3.73 -11.08 31.33
C ASP A 261 3.65 -10.95 29.79
N VAL A 262 3.06 -9.85 29.30
CA VAL A 262 2.94 -9.54 27.88
C VAL A 262 3.88 -8.39 27.52
N ILE A 263 4.67 -8.62 26.47
CA ILE A 263 5.62 -7.65 25.92
C ILE A 263 5.11 -7.24 24.53
N VAL A 264 5.20 -5.96 24.21
CA VAL A 264 4.97 -5.43 22.87
C VAL A 264 6.25 -4.77 22.39
N GLU A 265 6.80 -5.31 21.32
CA GLU A 265 7.94 -4.74 20.58
C GLU A 265 7.46 -4.08 19.30
N LEU A 266 7.97 -2.87 19.03
CA LEU A 266 7.59 -2.03 17.91
C LEU A 266 8.78 -1.92 16.96
N ASP A 267 8.79 -2.73 15.90
CA ASP A 267 9.90 -2.78 14.95
C ASP A 267 9.55 -2.12 13.62
N GLY A 268 10.04 -0.92 13.39
CA GLY A 268 9.94 -0.23 12.11
C GLY A 268 10.82 -0.84 11.01
N ARG A 269 11.73 -1.74 11.38
CA ARG A 269 12.60 -2.48 10.44
C ARG A 269 12.03 -3.84 10.08
N ALA A 270 10.82 -4.18 10.53
CA ALA A 270 10.20 -5.48 10.27
C ALA A 270 10.28 -5.82 8.79
N GLY A 271 11.31 -6.56 8.45
CA GLY A 271 11.57 -6.98 7.08
C GLY A 271 13.02 -6.84 6.59
N HIS A 272 13.97 -6.27 7.30
CA HIS A 272 15.39 -6.22 6.92
C HIS A 272 16.27 -7.19 7.72
N ALA A 273 15.67 -8.13 8.42
CA ALA A 273 16.44 -9.16 9.11
C ALA A 273 17.19 -10.01 8.07
N ASP A 274 18.50 -9.80 7.97
CA ASP A 274 19.41 -10.82 7.48
C ASP A 274 19.26 -12.08 8.35
N SER A 275 19.81 -13.20 7.93
CA SER A 275 19.66 -14.48 8.64
C SER A 275 20.12 -14.38 10.12
N ILE A 276 21.11 -13.56 10.41
CA ILE A 276 21.66 -13.35 11.77
C ILE A 276 20.67 -12.60 12.66
N SER A 277 20.01 -11.57 12.15
CA SER A 277 18.96 -10.85 12.90
C SER A 277 17.78 -11.74 13.23
N ARG A 278 17.34 -12.57 12.28
CA ARG A 278 16.26 -13.56 12.51
C ARG A 278 16.62 -14.57 13.60
N TRP A 279 17.86 -15.08 13.60
CA TRP A 279 18.32 -15.99 14.64
C TRP A 279 18.30 -15.35 16.04
N ARG A 280 18.76 -14.11 16.17
CA ARG A 280 18.73 -13.37 17.44
C ARG A 280 17.29 -13.11 17.90
N ASP A 281 16.38 -12.81 16.99
CA ASP A 281 14.97 -12.59 17.30
C ASP A 281 14.28 -13.88 17.76
N MET A 282 14.53 -15.00 17.08
CA MET A 282 14.04 -16.32 17.51
C MET A 282 14.60 -16.73 18.88
N THR A 283 15.88 -16.46 19.14
CA THR A 283 16.52 -16.76 20.43
C THR A 283 15.87 -15.96 21.56
N ARG A 284 15.56 -14.67 21.33
CA ARG A 284 14.86 -13.83 22.30
C ARG A 284 13.43 -14.29 22.55
N ASP A 285 12.69 -14.66 21.50
CA ASP A 285 11.33 -15.16 21.64
C ASP A 285 11.31 -16.47 22.44
N ASN A 286 12.25 -17.37 22.17
CA ASN A 286 12.40 -18.61 22.92
C ASN A 286 12.76 -18.33 24.38
N ALA A 287 13.66 -17.39 24.66
CA ALA A 287 14.02 -17.01 26.03
C ALA A 287 12.82 -16.36 26.76
N ALA A 288 12.05 -15.50 26.12
CA ALA A 288 10.83 -14.94 26.71
C ALA A 288 9.81 -16.05 27.01
N ALA A 289 9.62 -17.00 26.09
CA ALA A 289 8.70 -18.12 26.27
C ALA A 289 9.11 -19.02 27.45
N THR A 290 10.39 -19.26 27.69
CA THR A 290 10.87 -20.04 28.85
C THR A 290 10.60 -19.37 30.21
N THR A 291 10.38 -18.05 30.20
CA THR A 291 10.00 -17.29 31.42
C THR A 291 8.49 -17.06 31.51
N GLY A 292 7.68 -17.69 30.64
CA GLY A 292 6.23 -17.54 30.59
C GLY A 292 5.76 -16.22 30.01
N LYS A 293 6.66 -15.40 29.44
CA LYS A 293 6.32 -14.12 28.82
C LYS A 293 6.01 -14.29 27.34
N VAL A 294 4.97 -13.60 26.88
CA VAL A 294 4.59 -13.57 25.46
C VAL A 294 5.01 -12.25 24.85
N THR A 295 5.71 -12.32 23.71
CA THR A 295 6.12 -11.13 22.97
C THR A 295 5.27 -10.98 21.70
N LEU A 296 4.57 -9.86 21.58
CA LEU A 296 3.87 -9.44 20.35
C LEU A 296 4.74 -8.43 19.62
N ARG A 297 4.92 -8.64 18.31
CA ARG A 297 5.72 -7.73 17.48
C ARG A 297 4.83 -7.02 16.47
N PHE A 298 4.90 -5.70 16.47
CA PHE A 298 4.18 -4.86 15.54
C PHE A 298 5.14 -3.90 14.81
N GLY A 299 4.89 -3.76 13.52
CA GLY A 299 5.51 -2.71 12.72
C GLY A 299 4.54 -1.56 12.49
N TYR A 300 4.47 -1.09 11.25
CA TYR A 300 3.53 -0.04 10.85
C TYR A 300 2.03 -0.40 10.99
N GLN A 301 1.70 -1.62 11.35
CA GLN A 301 0.33 -2.05 11.65
C GLN A 301 -0.34 -1.21 12.73
N VAL A 302 0.41 -0.77 13.76
CA VAL A 302 -0.11 0.10 14.82
C VAL A 302 -0.59 1.45 14.30
N VAL A 303 -0.21 1.80 13.08
CA VAL A 303 -0.62 3.03 12.40
C VAL A 303 -1.70 2.76 11.37
N SER A 304 -1.56 1.70 10.57
CA SER A 304 -2.46 1.34 9.48
C SER A 304 -3.69 0.57 9.94
N GLN A 305 -3.56 -0.28 10.97
CA GLN A 305 -4.61 -1.15 11.49
C GLN A 305 -4.62 -1.16 13.04
N PRO A 306 -4.77 0.00 13.69
CA PRO A 306 -4.64 0.10 15.15
C PRO A 306 -5.69 -0.72 15.91
N CYS A 307 -6.91 -0.84 15.39
CA CYS A 307 -7.96 -1.64 16.02
C CYS A 307 -7.65 -3.15 15.98
N GLN A 308 -7.04 -3.64 14.91
CA GLN A 308 -6.60 -5.03 14.82
C GLN A 308 -5.45 -5.29 15.80
N ALA A 309 -4.48 -4.39 15.89
CA ALA A 309 -3.41 -4.49 16.88
C ALA A 309 -3.98 -4.50 18.30
N ALA A 310 -4.94 -3.62 18.61
CA ALA A 310 -5.61 -3.58 19.92
C ALA A 310 -6.34 -4.89 20.23
N SER A 311 -7.03 -5.48 19.26
CA SER A 311 -7.70 -6.78 19.41
C SER A 311 -6.71 -7.90 19.76
N GLN A 312 -5.57 -7.95 19.08
CA GLN A 312 -4.54 -8.96 19.33
C GLN A 312 -3.91 -8.79 20.72
N VAL A 313 -3.59 -7.57 21.10
CA VAL A 313 -3.04 -7.26 22.43
C VAL A 313 -4.05 -7.61 23.53
N ALA A 314 -5.32 -7.20 23.37
CA ALA A 314 -6.38 -7.48 24.33
C ALA A 314 -6.60 -9.00 24.50
N ALA A 315 -6.67 -9.75 23.41
CA ALA A 315 -6.82 -11.19 23.44
C ALA A 315 -5.66 -11.86 24.20
N THR A 316 -4.43 -11.43 23.97
CA THR A 316 -3.27 -11.95 24.68
C THR A 316 -3.31 -11.57 26.16
N LEU A 317 -3.64 -10.33 26.50
CA LEU A 317 -3.80 -9.90 27.89
C LEU A 317 -4.88 -10.69 28.63
N HIS A 318 -6.01 -11.01 27.99
CA HIS A 318 -7.04 -11.86 28.57
C HIS A 318 -6.54 -13.28 28.86
N LEU A 319 -5.81 -13.89 27.95
CA LEU A 319 -5.18 -15.20 28.17
C LEU A 319 -4.22 -15.18 29.37
N HIS A 320 -3.65 -14.02 29.67
CA HIS A 320 -2.74 -13.77 30.79
C HIS A 320 -3.41 -13.11 32.01
N GLY A 321 -4.73 -13.21 32.11
CA GLY A 321 -5.48 -12.84 33.32
C GLY A 321 -5.89 -11.38 33.43
N TRP A 322 -5.85 -10.58 32.35
CA TRP A 322 -6.40 -9.23 32.36
C TRP A 322 -7.95 -9.31 32.43
N PRO A 323 -8.60 -8.78 33.48
CA PRO A 323 -10.05 -8.84 33.63
C PRO A 323 -10.81 -7.74 32.85
N GLY A 324 -10.11 -6.72 32.32
CA GLY A 324 -10.73 -5.63 31.60
C GLY A 324 -11.11 -5.98 30.18
N HIS A 325 -11.82 -5.10 29.51
CA HIS A 325 -12.24 -5.27 28.11
C HIS A 325 -11.82 -4.06 27.27
N PRO A 326 -11.32 -4.28 26.04
CA PRO A 326 -11.06 -3.18 25.14
C PRO A 326 -12.38 -2.54 24.70
N HIS A 327 -12.40 -1.23 24.47
CA HIS A 327 -13.57 -0.53 23.96
C HIS A 327 -13.34 -0.01 22.52
N PRO A 328 -14.41 0.19 21.73
CA PRO A 328 -14.32 0.80 20.42
C PRO A 328 -13.75 2.22 20.48
N CYS A 329 -12.79 2.54 19.59
CA CYS A 329 -12.22 3.89 19.49
C CYS A 329 -13.08 4.83 18.64
N SER A 330 -14.05 4.31 17.88
CA SER A 330 -14.99 5.04 17.03
C SER A 330 -16.22 4.19 16.72
N PRO A 331 -17.31 4.78 16.18
CA PRO A 331 -18.50 4.02 15.76
C PRO A 331 -18.22 2.95 14.68
N THR A 332 -17.15 3.09 13.93
CA THR A 332 -16.74 2.14 12.87
C THR A 332 -15.65 1.18 13.34
N CYS A 333 -15.29 1.20 14.62
CA CYS A 333 -14.29 0.30 15.17
C CYS A 333 -14.81 -1.16 15.15
N PRO A 334 -14.02 -2.13 14.67
CA PRO A 334 -14.44 -3.52 14.61
C PRO A 334 -14.42 -4.24 15.96
N LEU A 335 -13.92 -3.60 17.03
CA LEU A 335 -13.96 -4.19 18.37
C LEU A 335 -15.38 -4.16 18.91
N PRO A 336 -15.85 -5.26 19.54
CA PRO A 336 -17.18 -5.28 20.13
C PRO A 336 -17.30 -4.26 21.26
N PRO A 337 -18.48 -3.68 21.48
CA PRO A 337 -18.74 -2.88 22.68
C PRO A 337 -18.54 -3.75 23.92
N VAL A 338 -18.08 -3.15 25.02
CA VAL A 338 -17.91 -3.85 26.30
C VAL A 338 -19.27 -4.42 26.71
N PRO A 339 -19.40 -5.74 26.93
CA PRO A 339 -20.63 -6.28 27.50
C PRO A 339 -20.86 -5.62 28.87
N PRO A 340 -22.11 -5.27 29.23
CA PRO A 340 -22.40 -4.77 30.54
C PRO A 340 -21.91 -5.79 31.58
N LEU A 341 -21.18 -5.32 32.58
CA LEU A 341 -20.77 -6.15 33.71
C LEU A 341 -22.00 -6.92 34.21
N PRO A 342 -21.91 -8.25 34.39
CA PRO A 342 -23.01 -8.96 35.05
C PRO A 342 -23.24 -8.26 36.38
N SER A 343 -24.44 -7.72 36.56
CA SER A 343 -24.84 -7.16 37.81
C SER A 343 -24.60 -8.21 38.90
N SER A 344 -23.64 -7.92 39.78
CA SER A 344 -23.39 -8.75 40.94
C SER A 344 -24.67 -8.80 41.72
N LYS A 345 -25.46 -9.86 41.60
CA LYS A 345 -26.45 -10.22 42.60
C LYS A 345 -25.65 -10.56 43.84
N VAL A 346 -25.35 -9.53 44.63
CA VAL A 346 -24.91 -9.71 46.00
C VAL A 346 -26.10 -10.22 46.76
N GLY A 347 -26.02 -11.48 47.15
CA GLY A 347 -26.54 -12.04 48.36
C GLY A 347 -27.98 -11.82 48.72
N GLU A 348 -28.81 -12.81 48.46
CA GLU A 348 -29.86 -13.19 49.37
C GLU A 348 -29.97 -14.72 49.26
N ASP A 349 -29.93 -15.39 50.41
CA ASP A 349 -30.12 -16.80 50.71
C ASP A 349 -28.90 -17.63 51.12
N LEU A 350 -28.30 -17.20 52.25
CA LEU A 350 -27.72 -18.15 53.18
C LEU A 350 -28.43 -17.98 54.55
N VAL A 351 -29.65 -18.50 54.63
CA VAL A 351 -30.27 -18.82 55.90
C VAL A 351 -29.62 -20.12 56.41
N PRO A 352 -28.94 -20.15 57.56
CA PRO A 352 -28.43 -21.41 58.09
C PRO A 352 -29.60 -22.24 58.62
N ASN A 353 -29.78 -23.40 58.03
CA ASN A 353 -30.72 -24.43 58.52
C ASN A 353 -30.25 -24.94 59.89
N ARG A 354 -30.85 -24.41 60.98
CA ARG A 354 -30.73 -24.95 62.34
C ARG A 354 -31.66 -26.17 62.46
N GLY A 355 -31.11 -27.30 62.70
CA GLY A 355 -31.83 -28.36 63.40
C GLY A 355 -32.00 -29.66 62.63
N GLN A 356 -31.04 -30.55 62.82
CA GLN A 356 -31.32 -31.99 62.97
C GLN A 356 -30.17 -32.61 63.77
N ASN A 357 -30.51 -33.01 65.03
CA ASN A 357 -29.67 -33.80 65.94
C ASN A 357 -29.48 -35.22 65.34
N PRO A 358 -28.27 -35.81 65.51
CA PRO A 358 -28.05 -37.20 65.17
C PRO A 358 -28.67 -38.12 66.25
N PRO A 359 -29.19 -39.34 65.89
CA PRO A 359 -29.65 -40.30 66.89
C PRO A 359 -28.49 -40.97 67.59
N GLN A 360 -28.70 -41.19 68.93
CA GLN A 360 -27.75 -41.90 69.80
C GLN A 360 -27.80 -43.44 69.54
N PRO A 361 -26.71 -44.16 69.74
CA PRO A 361 -26.64 -45.58 69.60
C PRO A 361 -27.19 -46.29 70.86
N GLY A 362 -28.05 -47.29 70.63
CA GLY A 362 -28.41 -48.36 71.57
C GLY A 362 -27.80 -49.67 71.14
#